data_c673cd74b0b284648c9ea1f410fa05a7
#
_entry.id   c673cd74b0b284648c9ea1f410fa05a7
#
_cell.length_a   1.000
_cell.length_b   1.000
_cell.length_c   1.000
_cell.angle_alpha   90.00
_cell.angle_beta   90.00
_cell.angle_gamma   90.00
#
_symmetry.space_group_name_H-M   'P 1'
#
loop_
_entity.id
_entity.type
_entity.pdbx_description
1 polymer ?
#
loop_
_entity_poly.entity_id
_entity_poly.type
_entity_poly.pdbx_seq_one_letter_code
_entity_poly.pdbx_strand_id
1 'polypeptide(L)'
;AGHKEIVRAIHDMGLEVYLAIDEFSWSKRTIPKLLRRKIAAISVADLWDVYLFPDNMPINIASPEDLAALAEKFPGRELYLAAGSDVIFGASAYQSEAPGSARYYSHVVFRRAADRTAGEKLARILRGKWQLVSLPAWCEGISSTQIREYVDKNLDISMLVDPIVQSYIYANGLYLRSPQFKNVLAPGDLYFERARESQAPLPPLLRATMDSHRGSWGILLRARSAREPLGWVCGHTVTSSQLLETLGSQDAAAYVRRHTSGRIMMVDSVVSLSPQTQGACRQLVNELLARSLKTDHTYALCRCNGTEQLYQELLQLGFLPIPGQPDILSVDMRSPMVLIQDVFLWMKEPLRSDDAIRQAVEKTRPKLRSALSALFPGRLLLSFDAETLNQSLWHKVQAHNQVLDVPAGQRRLGPYMCVPYGKILADEVVPNTVTKTLHADKVYEADMERFTILEAPGYSSLTGQVRTIKSFRRPVILVDDLLHWGHRIHALDHIFKEEHVEVRSIVVGLMSGQGRDLMLTQ
;
A
#
# COMPACT_ATOMS: atom_id res chain seq x y z
N ALA A 1 12.88 24.08 2.67
CA ALA A 1 13.81 24.51 3.73
C ALA A 1 15.14 25.03 3.15
N GLY A 2 15.94 24.23 2.41
CA GLY A 2 17.28 24.65 2.00
C GLY A 2 17.34 25.99 1.25
N HIS A 3 16.45 26.24 0.28
CA HIS A 3 16.40 27.54 -0.42
C HIS A 3 15.97 28.70 0.50
N LYS A 4 15.07 28.44 1.47
CA LYS A 4 14.68 29.47 2.45
C LYS A 4 15.85 29.87 3.35
N GLU A 5 16.69 28.92 3.77
CA GLU A 5 17.89 29.21 4.55
C GLU A 5 18.93 29.97 3.76
N ILE A 6 19.05 29.72 2.44
CA ILE A 6 19.86 30.55 1.53
C ILE A 6 19.36 31.99 1.55
N VAL A 7 18.05 32.20 1.37
CA VAL A 7 17.42 33.53 1.39
C VAL A 7 17.64 34.20 2.75
N ARG A 8 17.43 33.48 3.85
CA ARG A 8 17.64 33.98 5.21
C ARG A 8 19.11 34.39 5.43
N ALA A 9 20.07 33.59 5.01
CA ALA A 9 21.49 33.90 5.13
C ALA A 9 21.88 35.15 4.34
N ILE A 10 21.30 35.38 3.16
CA ILE A 10 21.54 36.63 2.38
C ILE A 10 20.89 37.83 3.06
N HIS A 11 19.64 37.66 3.55
CA HIS A 11 18.96 38.72 4.28
C HIS A 11 19.71 39.14 5.56
N ASP A 12 20.27 38.18 6.31
CA ASP A 12 21.05 38.43 7.52
C ASP A 12 22.37 39.16 7.24
N MET A 13 22.80 39.18 5.99
CA MET A 13 23.92 40.03 5.52
C MET A 13 23.51 41.51 5.27
N GLY A 14 22.24 41.84 5.51
CA GLY A 14 21.69 43.17 5.26
C GLY A 14 21.42 43.46 3.79
N LEU A 15 21.25 42.43 2.98
CA LEU A 15 20.96 42.53 1.55
C LEU A 15 19.48 42.38 1.28
N GLU A 16 18.93 43.21 0.43
CA GLU A 16 17.58 43.08 -0.13
C GLU A 16 17.58 41.95 -1.18
N VAL A 17 16.61 41.04 -1.10
CA VAL A 17 16.63 39.79 -1.87
C VAL A 17 15.53 39.76 -2.93
N TYR A 18 15.88 39.49 -4.17
CA TYR A 18 14.96 39.30 -5.28
C TYR A 18 15.04 37.85 -5.79
N LEU A 19 13.94 37.10 -5.65
CA LEU A 19 13.87 35.70 -6.06
C LEU A 19 13.37 35.60 -7.51
N ALA A 20 14.26 35.24 -8.42
CA ALA A 20 13.91 34.88 -9.79
C ALA A 20 13.58 33.35 -9.85
N ILE A 21 12.43 33.00 -10.37
CA ILE A 21 12.02 31.61 -10.56
C ILE A 21 12.19 31.26 -12.03
N ASP A 22 13.11 30.34 -12.32
CA ASP A 22 13.34 29.86 -13.68
C ASP A 22 12.07 29.33 -14.34
N GLU A 23 11.88 29.68 -15.59
CA GLU A 23 10.73 29.22 -16.37
C GLU A 23 10.84 27.74 -16.72
N PHE A 24 12.04 27.29 -17.06
CA PHE A 24 12.34 25.93 -17.47
C PHE A 24 13.48 25.33 -16.66
N SER A 25 13.35 24.03 -16.41
CA SER A 25 14.47 23.20 -15.95
C SER A 25 14.84 22.23 -17.08
N TRP A 26 16.00 22.42 -17.67
CA TRP A 26 16.48 21.61 -18.80
C TRP A 26 16.68 20.12 -18.45
N SER A 27 16.89 19.80 -17.19
CA SER A 27 17.24 18.45 -16.74
C SER A 27 16.16 17.75 -15.91
N LYS A 28 15.08 18.45 -15.53
CA LYS A 28 14.08 17.88 -14.58
C LYS A 28 12.67 18.29 -14.98
N ARG A 29 11.73 17.34 -14.93
CA ARG A 29 10.30 17.67 -14.96
C ARG A 29 9.93 18.44 -13.69
N THR A 30 9.49 19.67 -13.84
CA THR A 30 9.06 20.55 -12.75
C THR A 30 7.57 20.83 -12.84
N ILE A 31 6.95 21.15 -11.70
CA ILE A 31 5.60 21.68 -11.70
C ILE A 31 5.54 23.05 -12.40
N PRO A 32 4.35 23.49 -12.88
CA PRO A 32 4.20 24.77 -13.57
C PRO A 32 4.80 25.95 -12.79
N LYS A 33 5.34 26.94 -13.52
CA LYS A 33 6.00 28.13 -12.97
C LYS A 33 5.15 28.85 -11.92
N LEU A 34 3.85 29.04 -12.20
CA LEU A 34 2.93 29.72 -11.28
C LEU A 34 2.83 29.04 -9.91
N LEU A 35 2.81 27.69 -9.88
CA LEU A 35 2.78 26.93 -8.63
C LEU A 35 4.11 27.05 -7.87
N ARG A 36 5.24 27.02 -8.59
CA ARG A 36 6.58 27.24 -7.99
C ARG A 36 6.70 28.65 -7.41
N ARG A 37 6.19 29.66 -8.11
CA ARG A 37 6.14 31.03 -7.61
C ARG A 37 5.31 31.14 -6.34
N LYS A 38 4.13 30.49 -6.31
CA LYS A 38 3.29 30.48 -5.12
C LYS A 38 3.98 29.82 -3.93
N ILE A 39 4.64 28.67 -4.16
CA ILE A 39 5.44 28.01 -3.12
C ILE A 39 6.57 28.92 -2.62
N ALA A 40 7.30 29.57 -3.51
CA ALA A 40 8.34 30.51 -3.13
C ALA A 40 7.79 31.69 -2.32
N ALA A 41 6.69 32.29 -2.77
CA ALA A 41 6.04 33.40 -2.09
C ALA A 41 5.65 33.04 -0.64
N ILE A 42 4.94 31.91 -0.47
CA ILE A 42 4.51 31.48 0.89
C ILE A 42 5.68 30.99 1.75
N SER A 43 6.78 30.50 1.14
CA SER A 43 7.98 30.09 1.89
C SER A 43 8.72 31.25 2.53
N VAL A 44 8.68 32.44 1.93
CA VAL A 44 9.42 33.61 2.40
C VAL A 44 8.51 34.72 2.92
N ALA A 45 7.22 34.44 3.10
CA ALA A 45 6.24 35.43 3.54
C ALA A 45 6.51 36.03 4.94
N ASP A 46 7.34 35.36 5.72
CA ASP A 46 7.79 35.78 7.05
C ASP A 46 9.10 36.61 7.03
N LEU A 47 9.69 36.82 5.85
CA LEU A 47 10.92 37.58 5.69
C LEU A 47 10.64 38.96 5.06
N TRP A 48 11.08 40.01 5.71
CA TRP A 48 11.03 41.37 5.18
C TRP A 48 12.15 41.57 4.13
N ASP A 49 11.98 42.50 3.22
CA ASP A 49 12.95 42.81 2.17
C ASP A 49 13.34 41.64 1.25
N VAL A 50 12.38 40.67 1.14
CA VAL A 50 12.49 39.54 0.21
C VAL A 50 11.32 39.56 -0.76
N TYR A 51 11.63 39.72 -2.03
CA TYR A 51 10.65 39.94 -3.09
C TYR A 51 10.70 38.84 -4.16
N LEU A 52 9.56 38.50 -4.73
CA LEU A 52 9.55 37.71 -5.97
C LEU A 52 9.80 38.66 -7.16
N PHE A 53 10.72 38.27 -8.01
CA PHE A 53 10.99 39.00 -9.24
C PHE A 53 9.73 39.06 -10.12
N PRO A 54 9.41 40.21 -10.76
CA PRO A 54 8.25 40.37 -11.61
C PRO A 54 8.17 39.31 -12.72
N ASP A 55 6.97 38.77 -12.98
CA ASP A 55 6.75 37.73 -13.99
C ASP A 55 6.95 38.20 -15.43
N ASN A 56 6.67 39.49 -15.67
CA ASN A 56 6.78 40.12 -16.97
C ASN A 56 8.23 40.61 -17.29
N MET A 57 9.16 40.28 -16.43
CA MET A 57 10.59 40.61 -16.62
C MET A 57 11.41 39.32 -16.58
N PRO A 58 11.47 38.57 -17.68
CA PRO A 58 12.37 37.43 -17.75
C PRO A 58 13.84 37.92 -17.70
N ILE A 59 14.65 37.23 -16.90
CA ILE A 59 16.08 37.49 -16.80
C ILE A 59 16.81 36.20 -17.12
N ASN A 60 17.72 36.28 -18.08
CA ASN A 60 18.65 35.21 -18.37
C ASN A 60 20.06 35.64 -17.88
N ILE A 61 20.53 35.05 -16.78
CA ILE A 61 21.87 35.35 -16.24
C ILE A 61 23.02 34.98 -17.19
N ALA A 62 22.75 34.25 -18.27
CA ALA A 62 23.70 33.94 -19.32
C ALA A 62 23.79 35.07 -20.37
N SER A 63 22.87 36.05 -20.37
CA SER A 63 22.88 37.22 -21.27
C SER A 63 23.48 38.42 -20.55
N PRO A 64 24.63 38.96 -21.02
CA PRO A 64 25.19 40.18 -20.49
C PRO A 64 24.25 41.38 -20.60
N GLU A 65 23.42 41.43 -21.66
CA GLU A 65 22.43 42.48 -21.90
C GLU A 65 21.33 42.49 -20.83
N ASP A 66 20.82 41.29 -20.46
CA ASP A 66 19.82 41.17 -19.41
C ASP A 66 20.38 41.58 -18.04
N LEU A 67 21.62 41.22 -17.74
CA LEU A 67 22.30 41.62 -16.52
C LEU A 67 22.57 43.13 -16.46
N ALA A 68 22.96 43.74 -17.58
CA ALA A 68 23.13 45.20 -17.68
C ALA A 68 21.80 45.94 -17.49
N ALA A 69 20.75 45.49 -18.18
CA ALA A 69 19.40 46.03 -18.02
C ALA A 69 18.86 45.86 -16.59
N LEU A 70 19.22 44.78 -15.90
CA LEU A 70 18.90 44.59 -14.48
C LEU A 70 19.65 45.58 -13.60
N ALA A 71 20.96 45.80 -13.83
CA ALA A 71 21.76 46.73 -13.06
C ALA A 71 21.26 48.18 -13.21
N GLU A 72 20.82 48.58 -14.41
CA GLU A 72 20.23 49.90 -14.67
C GLU A 72 18.96 50.19 -13.85
N LYS A 73 18.23 49.13 -13.45
CA LYS A 73 16.99 49.27 -12.61
C LYS A 73 17.31 49.58 -11.15
N PHE A 74 18.53 49.38 -10.71
CA PHE A 74 18.98 49.62 -9.35
C PHE A 74 20.16 50.64 -9.31
N PRO A 75 19.95 51.87 -9.75
CA PRO A 75 21.03 52.86 -9.84
C PRO A 75 21.62 53.13 -8.45
N GLY A 76 22.95 53.09 -8.36
CA GLY A 76 23.68 53.30 -7.11
C GLY A 76 23.69 52.16 -6.14
N ARG A 77 23.16 51.00 -6.52
CA ARG A 77 23.18 49.76 -5.73
C ARG A 77 24.19 48.78 -6.31
N GLU A 78 24.87 48.04 -5.47
CA GLU A 78 25.72 46.91 -5.89
C GLU A 78 24.87 45.66 -6.08
N LEU A 79 24.94 45.05 -7.26
CA LEU A 79 24.18 43.84 -7.60
C LEU A 79 25.02 42.61 -7.28
N TYR A 80 24.45 41.72 -6.44
CA TYR A 80 25.01 40.42 -6.11
C TYR A 80 24.19 39.29 -6.76
N LEU A 81 24.89 38.36 -7.40
CA LEU A 81 24.27 37.10 -7.88
C LEU A 81 24.46 36.01 -6.82
N ALA A 82 23.35 35.40 -6.37
CA ALA A 82 23.41 34.33 -5.41
C ALA A 82 23.29 32.97 -6.10
N ALA A 83 24.28 32.09 -5.94
CA ALA A 83 24.31 30.80 -6.60
C ALA A 83 25.02 29.71 -5.74
N GLY A 84 24.66 28.45 -5.96
CA GLY A 84 25.45 27.33 -5.44
C GLY A 84 26.79 27.19 -6.17
N SER A 85 27.83 26.74 -5.50
CA SER A 85 29.14 26.50 -6.12
C SER A 85 29.06 25.53 -7.31
N ASP A 86 28.17 24.51 -7.24
CA ASP A 86 27.92 23.56 -8.33
C ASP A 86 27.35 24.24 -9.60
N VAL A 87 26.53 25.27 -9.44
CA VAL A 87 25.98 26.04 -10.56
C VAL A 87 27.10 26.85 -11.23
N ILE A 88 27.94 27.51 -10.44
CA ILE A 88 29.05 28.31 -10.97
C ILE A 88 30.07 27.45 -11.74
N PHE A 89 30.30 26.21 -11.25
CA PHE A 89 31.24 25.29 -11.92
C PHE A 89 30.68 24.67 -13.19
N GLY A 90 29.34 24.48 -13.28
CA GLY A 90 28.69 23.71 -14.35
C GLY A 90 27.89 24.51 -15.37
N ALA A 91 27.42 25.73 -15.03
CA ALA A 91 26.54 26.48 -15.92
C ALA A 91 27.28 27.26 -16.99
N SER A 92 26.76 27.25 -18.21
CA SER A 92 27.31 27.97 -19.37
C SER A 92 27.41 29.48 -19.15
N ALA A 93 26.55 30.07 -18.33
CA ALA A 93 26.60 31.48 -17.95
C ALA A 93 27.95 31.91 -17.37
N TYR A 94 28.67 31.02 -16.72
CA TYR A 94 29.98 31.29 -16.11
C TYR A 94 31.17 30.88 -16.99
N GLN A 95 30.91 30.34 -18.18
CA GLN A 95 31.96 30.01 -19.15
C GLN A 95 32.29 31.16 -20.07
N SER A 96 31.38 32.14 -20.24
CA SER A 96 31.58 33.30 -21.09
C SER A 96 32.63 34.27 -20.50
N GLU A 97 33.60 34.68 -21.30
CA GLU A 97 34.59 35.70 -20.96
C GLU A 97 34.20 37.12 -21.42
N ALA A 98 33.01 37.26 -22.03
CA ALA A 98 32.55 38.57 -22.48
C ALA A 98 32.43 39.55 -21.31
N PRO A 99 32.86 40.81 -21.49
CA PRO A 99 32.65 41.88 -20.51
C PRO A 99 31.16 41.98 -20.16
N GLY A 100 30.81 42.11 -18.87
CA GLY A 100 29.43 42.16 -18.41
C GLY A 100 28.75 40.80 -18.26
N SER A 101 29.43 39.66 -18.53
CA SER A 101 28.89 38.34 -18.20
C SER A 101 28.82 38.14 -16.70
N ALA A 102 28.04 37.12 -16.27
CA ALA A 102 27.76 36.83 -14.86
C ALA A 102 29.01 36.79 -13.97
N ARG A 103 30.13 36.29 -14.49
CA ARG A 103 31.40 36.18 -13.74
C ARG A 103 32.01 37.52 -13.28
N TYR A 104 31.61 38.64 -13.85
CA TYR A 104 32.11 39.97 -13.50
C TYR A 104 31.30 40.68 -12.41
N TYR A 105 30.12 40.16 -12.07
CA TYR A 105 29.28 40.67 -10.99
C TYR A 105 29.79 40.20 -9.64
N SER A 106 29.31 40.84 -8.57
CA SER A 106 29.55 40.38 -7.20
C SER A 106 28.70 39.17 -6.89
N HIS A 107 29.20 38.23 -6.07
CA HIS A 107 28.52 36.96 -5.79
C HIS A 107 28.42 36.64 -4.30
N VAL A 108 27.28 36.06 -3.92
CA VAL A 108 27.12 35.27 -2.70
C VAL A 108 27.05 33.79 -3.09
N VAL A 109 28.08 33.04 -2.76
CA VAL A 109 28.24 31.66 -3.19
C VAL A 109 27.96 30.71 -2.04
N PHE A 110 27.06 29.76 -2.22
CA PHE A 110 26.73 28.72 -1.21
C PHE A 110 27.51 27.45 -1.48
N ARG A 111 28.31 27.06 -0.49
CA ARG A 111 29.12 25.85 -0.58
C ARG A 111 28.26 24.62 -0.23
N ARG A 112 28.34 23.56 -1.04
CA ARG A 112 27.90 22.23 -0.64
C ARG A 112 29.05 21.50 0.08
N ALA A 113 28.77 20.77 1.14
CA ALA A 113 29.72 20.17 2.10
C ALA A 113 30.88 19.38 1.48
N ALA A 114 30.71 18.83 0.29
CA ALA A 114 31.69 17.93 -0.33
C ALA A 114 32.90 18.61 -0.96
N ASP A 115 32.88 19.93 -1.21
CA ASP A 115 33.97 20.60 -1.96
C ASP A 115 34.85 21.49 -1.08
N ARG A 116 35.92 20.90 -0.54
CA ARG A 116 36.93 21.64 0.25
C ARG A 116 37.77 22.61 -0.59
N THR A 117 37.79 22.43 -1.91
CA THR A 117 38.58 23.26 -2.85
C THR A 117 37.72 24.31 -3.55
N ALA A 118 36.49 24.54 -3.14
CA ALA A 118 35.56 25.47 -3.77
C ALA A 118 36.13 26.89 -3.88
N GLY A 119 36.81 27.39 -2.84
CA GLY A 119 37.40 28.73 -2.86
C GLY A 119 38.44 28.92 -3.96
N GLU A 120 39.36 27.99 -4.16
CA GLU A 120 40.38 28.07 -5.21
C GLU A 120 39.77 28.01 -6.62
N LYS A 121 38.74 27.15 -6.81
CA LYS A 121 38.02 27.04 -8.08
C LYS A 121 37.25 28.31 -8.40
N LEU A 122 36.57 28.90 -7.40
CA LEU A 122 35.81 30.15 -7.55
C LEU A 122 36.73 31.32 -7.93
N ALA A 123 37.91 31.45 -7.30
CA ALA A 123 38.90 32.49 -7.62
C ALA A 123 39.42 32.41 -9.07
N ARG A 124 39.38 31.23 -9.69
CA ARG A 124 39.72 31.05 -11.11
C ARG A 124 38.61 31.46 -12.06
N ILE A 125 37.34 31.33 -11.64
CA ILE A 125 36.17 31.56 -12.50
C ILE A 125 35.66 32.99 -12.34
N LEU A 126 35.45 33.46 -11.11
CA LEU A 126 34.84 34.76 -10.83
C LEU A 126 35.86 35.88 -10.94
N ARG A 127 35.41 37.00 -11.46
CA ARG A 127 36.20 38.24 -11.62
C ARG A 127 35.70 39.37 -10.73
N GLY A 128 34.42 39.33 -10.33
CA GLY A 128 33.84 40.23 -9.34
C GLY A 128 34.17 39.84 -7.91
N LYS A 129 33.72 40.63 -6.94
CA LYS A 129 33.80 40.26 -5.53
C LYS A 129 32.98 39.01 -5.26
N TRP A 130 33.41 38.17 -4.36
CA TRP A 130 32.59 37.03 -3.95
C TRP A 130 32.77 36.68 -2.47
N GLN A 131 31.70 36.19 -1.87
CA GLN A 131 31.68 35.70 -0.50
C GLN A 131 31.17 34.28 -0.49
N LEU A 132 31.92 33.38 0.19
CA LEU A 132 31.55 31.99 0.34
C LEU A 132 30.79 31.82 1.66
N VAL A 133 29.56 31.34 1.58
CA VAL A 133 28.68 31.09 2.73
C VAL A 133 28.47 29.59 2.87
N SER A 134 28.58 29.09 4.10
CA SER A 134 28.24 27.70 4.44
C SER A 134 26.86 27.65 5.04
N LEU A 135 26.03 26.73 4.57
CA LEU A 135 24.71 26.47 5.15
C LEU A 135 24.84 25.58 6.39
N PRO A 136 23.86 25.63 7.31
CA PRO A 136 23.78 24.66 8.42
C PRO A 136 23.77 23.22 7.90
N ALA A 137 24.44 22.31 8.60
CA ALA A 137 24.59 20.91 8.18
C ALA A 137 23.25 20.19 7.93
N TRP A 138 22.19 20.54 8.66
CA TRP A 138 20.85 19.96 8.48
C TRP A 138 20.20 20.33 7.13
N CYS A 139 20.62 21.45 6.50
CA CYS A 139 20.11 21.85 5.18
C CYS A 139 20.77 21.10 4.02
N GLU A 140 21.97 20.56 4.24
CA GLU A 140 22.79 19.99 3.16
C GLU A 140 22.16 18.74 2.54
N GLY A 141 21.42 17.95 3.35
CA GLY A 141 20.72 16.74 2.92
C GLY A 141 19.37 16.99 2.25
N ILE A 142 18.83 18.22 2.30
CA ILE A 142 17.48 18.49 1.81
C ILE A 142 17.49 18.77 0.31
N SER A 143 16.77 17.97 -0.45
CA SER A 143 16.61 18.16 -1.89
C SER A 143 15.14 18.17 -2.33
N SER A 144 14.85 18.87 -3.43
CA SER A 144 13.51 18.81 -4.05
C SER A 144 13.13 17.40 -4.52
N THR A 145 14.10 16.54 -4.79
CA THR A 145 13.89 15.15 -5.14
C THR A 145 13.38 14.37 -3.94
N GLN A 146 14.02 14.55 -2.78
CA GLN A 146 13.58 13.92 -1.53
C GLN A 146 12.16 14.34 -1.14
N ILE A 147 11.83 15.64 -1.23
CA ILE A 147 10.47 16.13 -0.95
C ILE A 147 9.46 15.46 -1.87
N ARG A 148 9.74 15.36 -3.16
CA ARG A 148 8.86 14.69 -4.14
C ARG A 148 8.67 13.21 -3.83
N GLU A 149 9.73 12.51 -3.44
CA GLU A 149 9.67 11.10 -3.07
C GLU A 149 8.86 10.88 -1.79
N TYR A 150 9.04 11.74 -0.80
CA TYR A 150 8.29 11.65 0.46
C TYR A 150 6.80 11.92 0.24
N VAL A 151 6.44 12.96 -0.53
CA VAL A 151 5.04 13.22 -0.89
C VAL A 151 4.43 12.02 -1.65
N ASP A 152 5.19 11.47 -2.59
CA ASP A 152 4.72 10.33 -3.38
C ASP A 152 4.51 9.06 -2.53
N LYS A 153 5.32 8.87 -1.49
CA LYS A 153 5.23 7.75 -0.55
C LYS A 153 4.35 8.03 0.68
N ASN A 154 3.65 9.17 0.73
CA ASN A 154 2.90 9.66 1.90
C ASN A 154 3.74 9.82 3.17
N LEU A 155 5.06 9.97 3.06
CA LEU A 155 5.94 10.24 4.19
C LEU A 155 5.82 11.69 4.65
N ASP A 156 6.07 11.93 5.93
CA ASP A 156 6.05 13.28 6.50
C ASP A 156 7.15 14.16 5.91
N ILE A 157 6.80 15.39 5.54
CA ILE A 157 7.71 16.41 5.02
C ILE A 157 7.82 17.63 5.92
N SER A 158 7.27 17.59 7.14
CA SER A 158 7.27 18.72 8.08
C SER A 158 8.67 19.22 8.42
N MET A 159 9.65 18.31 8.45
CA MET A 159 11.06 18.65 8.67
C MET A 159 11.78 19.16 7.42
N LEU A 160 11.17 19.06 6.25
CA LEU A 160 11.79 19.42 4.97
C LEU A 160 11.27 20.75 4.41
N VAL A 161 10.08 21.16 4.79
CA VAL A 161 9.41 22.40 4.35
C VAL A 161 8.62 23.04 5.49
N ASP A 162 8.33 24.33 5.37
CA ASP A 162 7.47 25.00 6.34
C ASP A 162 6.04 24.43 6.33
N PRO A 163 5.34 24.42 7.49
CA PRO A 163 3.99 23.89 7.59
C PRO A 163 2.99 24.46 6.59
N ILE A 164 3.08 25.76 6.31
CA ILE A 164 2.22 26.43 5.32
C ILE A 164 2.50 25.93 3.89
N VAL A 165 3.77 25.68 3.55
CA VAL A 165 4.18 25.10 2.27
C VAL A 165 3.72 23.65 2.17
N GLN A 166 3.85 22.87 3.25
CA GLN A 166 3.35 21.51 3.34
C GLN A 166 1.84 21.45 3.07
N SER A 167 1.08 22.29 3.76
CA SER A 167 -0.37 22.39 3.56
C SER A 167 -0.73 22.74 2.12
N TYR A 168 0.00 23.66 1.49
CA TYR A 168 -0.21 24.03 0.10
C TYR A 168 0.11 22.86 -0.87
N ILE A 169 1.18 22.12 -0.63
CA ILE A 169 1.56 20.93 -1.42
C ILE A 169 0.45 19.90 -1.38
N TYR A 170 -0.06 19.55 -0.19
CA TYR A 170 -1.11 18.54 -0.04
C TYR A 170 -2.47 19.00 -0.57
N ALA A 171 -2.85 20.26 -0.30
CA ALA A 171 -4.12 20.81 -0.77
C ALA A 171 -4.23 20.85 -2.30
N ASN A 172 -3.10 21.03 -3.00
CA ASN A 172 -3.04 21.11 -4.45
C ASN A 172 -2.54 19.80 -5.12
N GLY A 173 -2.29 18.74 -4.35
CA GLY A 173 -1.80 17.46 -4.87
C GLY A 173 -0.48 17.58 -5.65
N LEU A 174 0.43 18.45 -5.19
CA LEU A 174 1.69 18.69 -5.90
C LEU A 174 2.69 17.57 -5.64
N TYR A 175 3.60 17.37 -6.58
CA TYR A 175 4.69 16.38 -6.54
C TYR A 175 4.26 14.92 -6.54
N LEU A 176 3.00 14.63 -6.81
CA LEU A 176 2.57 13.26 -7.05
C LEU A 176 3.12 12.79 -8.40
N ARG A 177 3.75 11.65 -8.37
CA ARG A 177 4.13 10.99 -9.63
C ARG A 177 2.85 10.50 -10.32
N SER A 178 2.80 10.66 -11.63
CA SER A 178 1.85 9.86 -12.40
C SER A 178 2.07 8.41 -12.02
N PRO A 179 0.99 7.61 -11.77
CA PRO A 179 1.12 6.22 -11.41
C PRO A 179 2.07 5.54 -12.40
N GLN A 180 3.30 5.29 -11.98
CA GLN A 180 4.20 4.48 -12.77
C GLN A 180 3.76 3.05 -12.49
N PHE A 181 3.35 2.34 -13.53
CA PHE A 181 3.22 0.90 -13.46
C PHE A 181 4.64 0.34 -13.27
N LYS A 182 5.09 0.29 -12.02
CA LYS A 182 6.19 -0.59 -11.67
C LYS A 182 5.77 -1.98 -12.11
N ASN A 183 6.73 -2.75 -12.60
CA ASN A 183 6.53 -4.12 -13.07
C ASN A 183 5.43 -4.76 -12.26
N VAL A 184 4.28 -4.96 -12.92
CA VAL A 184 3.14 -5.63 -12.31
C VAL A 184 3.68 -6.99 -11.95
N LEU A 185 3.82 -7.29 -10.66
CA LEU A 185 4.04 -8.65 -10.22
C LEU A 185 2.90 -9.44 -10.84
N ALA A 186 3.22 -10.45 -11.62
CA ALA A 186 2.22 -11.32 -12.17
C ALA A 186 1.34 -11.80 -11.00
N PRO A 187 0.01 -11.72 -11.11
CA PRO A 187 -0.86 -12.29 -10.09
C PRO A 187 -0.36 -13.72 -9.86
N GLY A 188 -0.29 -14.14 -8.61
CA GLY A 188 0.19 -15.47 -8.28
C GLY A 188 -0.53 -16.53 -9.12
N ASP A 189 0.19 -17.56 -9.44
CA ASP A 189 -0.28 -18.58 -10.39
C ASP A 189 -1.53 -19.30 -9.86
N LEU A 190 -1.69 -19.44 -8.53
CA LEU A 190 -2.77 -20.19 -7.91
C LEU A 190 -4.00 -19.30 -7.60
N TYR A 191 -5.20 -19.82 -7.90
CA TYR A 191 -6.46 -19.19 -7.53
C TYR A 191 -7.57 -20.22 -7.28
N PHE A 192 -8.64 -19.79 -6.56
CA PHE A 192 -9.80 -20.61 -6.26
C PHE A 192 -11.00 -20.20 -7.11
N GLU A 193 -11.60 -21.17 -7.81
CA GLU A 193 -12.78 -20.99 -8.66
C GLU A 193 -13.94 -21.80 -8.11
N ARG A 194 -15.17 -21.27 -8.14
CA ARG A 194 -16.35 -22.08 -7.84
C ARG A 194 -16.63 -23.05 -8.98
N ALA A 195 -16.89 -24.32 -8.65
CA ALA A 195 -17.14 -25.35 -9.66
C ALA A 195 -18.30 -24.98 -10.61
N ARG A 196 -19.37 -24.34 -10.10
CA ARG A 196 -20.52 -23.89 -10.92
C ARG A 196 -20.23 -22.69 -11.82
N GLU A 197 -19.21 -21.94 -11.53
CA GLU A 197 -18.80 -20.76 -12.30
C GLU A 197 -17.72 -21.11 -13.35
N SER A 198 -17.21 -22.33 -13.30
CA SER A 198 -16.15 -22.80 -14.21
C SER A 198 -16.67 -22.94 -15.65
N GLN A 199 -15.96 -22.31 -16.58
CA GLN A 199 -16.20 -22.45 -18.02
C GLN A 199 -15.63 -23.78 -18.57
N ALA A 200 -14.66 -24.38 -17.88
CA ALA A 200 -14.08 -25.66 -18.26
C ALA A 200 -14.90 -26.83 -17.71
N PRO A 201 -14.89 -28.00 -18.38
CA PRO A 201 -15.56 -29.19 -17.87
C PRO A 201 -15.01 -29.57 -16.48
N LEU A 202 -15.92 -29.91 -15.57
CA LEU A 202 -15.54 -30.37 -14.22
C LEU A 202 -14.91 -31.77 -14.29
N PRO A 203 -13.94 -32.06 -13.39
CA PRO A 203 -13.45 -33.41 -13.22
C PRO A 203 -14.59 -34.41 -12.98
N PRO A 204 -14.60 -35.60 -13.65
CA PRO A 204 -15.72 -36.54 -13.58
C PRO A 204 -16.08 -36.92 -12.16
N LEU A 205 -15.11 -37.17 -11.29
CA LEU A 205 -15.31 -37.52 -9.88
C LEU A 205 -15.96 -36.37 -9.10
N LEU A 206 -15.51 -35.13 -9.31
CA LEU A 206 -16.14 -33.97 -8.68
C LEU A 206 -17.60 -33.82 -9.09
N ARG A 207 -17.88 -33.97 -10.39
CA ARG A 207 -19.25 -33.90 -10.93
C ARG A 207 -20.11 -34.97 -10.31
N ALA A 208 -19.68 -36.24 -10.32
CA ALA A 208 -20.41 -37.34 -9.73
C ALA A 208 -20.71 -37.13 -8.24
N THR A 209 -19.74 -36.66 -7.47
CA THR A 209 -19.92 -36.35 -6.04
C THR A 209 -20.91 -35.19 -5.83
N MET A 210 -20.83 -34.14 -6.66
CA MET A 210 -21.78 -33.02 -6.55
C MET A 210 -23.20 -33.40 -6.96
N ASP A 211 -23.35 -34.30 -7.91
CA ASP A 211 -24.67 -34.79 -8.39
C ASP A 211 -25.31 -35.75 -7.40
N SER A 212 -24.54 -36.43 -6.52
CA SER A 212 -25.05 -37.37 -5.53
C SER A 212 -25.79 -36.70 -4.36
N HIS A 213 -25.56 -35.40 -4.12
CA HIS A 213 -26.19 -34.67 -3.02
C HIS A 213 -26.85 -33.38 -3.47
N ARG A 214 -28.13 -33.21 -3.16
CA ARG A 214 -28.88 -32.00 -3.52
C ARG A 214 -28.31 -30.78 -2.79
N GLY A 215 -28.04 -29.71 -3.54
CA GLY A 215 -27.48 -28.48 -2.99
C GLY A 215 -25.96 -28.53 -2.75
N SER A 216 -25.30 -29.57 -3.22
CA SER A 216 -23.84 -29.67 -3.21
C SER A 216 -23.19 -28.54 -4.00
N TRP A 217 -22.02 -28.10 -3.54
CA TRP A 217 -21.19 -27.13 -4.24
C TRP A 217 -19.70 -27.40 -4.00
N GLY A 218 -18.87 -26.93 -4.90
CA GLY A 218 -17.45 -27.23 -4.84
C GLY A 218 -16.57 -26.06 -5.24
N ILE A 219 -15.30 -26.19 -4.90
CA ILE A 219 -14.23 -25.25 -5.21
C ILE A 219 -13.11 -26.00 -5.91
N LEU A 220 -12.59 -25.40 -6.97
CA LEU A 220 -11.43 -25.85 -7.71
C LEU A 220 -10.22 -25.01 -7.30
N LEU A 221 -9.08 -25.64 -7.09
CA LEU A 221 -7.79 -24.99 -7.05
C LEU A 221 -7.18 -25.05 -8.45
N ARG A 222 -6.88 -23.92 -9.03
CA ARG A 222 -6.30 -23.80 -10.38
C ARG A 222 -4.99 -23.05 -10.37
N ALA A 223 -4.17 -23.33 -11.36
CA ALA A 223 -3.03 -22.49 -11.71
C ALA A 223 -3.30 -21.81 -13.06
N ARG A 224 -2.88 -20.56 -13.21
CA ARG A 224 -3.00 -19.83 -14.49
C ARG A 224 -2.18 -20.47 -15.60
N SER A 225 -1.07 -21.11 -15.21
CA SER A 225 -0.18 -21.85 -16.11
C SER A 225 -0.72 -23.21 -16.54
N ALA A 226 -1.79 -23.73 -15.90
CA ALA A 226 -2.33 -25.07 -16.13
C ALA A 226 -3.78 -25.04 -16.63
N ARG A 227 -4.09 -25.91 -17.58
CA ARG A 227 -5.48 -26.09 -18.06
C ARG A 227 -6.36 -26.86 -17.09
N GLU A 228 -5.78 -27.89 -16.47
CA GLU A 228 -6.49 -28.76 -15.53
C GLU A 228 -6.42 -28.20 -14.10
N PRO A 229 -7.43 -28.44 -13.27
CA PRO A 229 -7.37 -28.06 -11.87
C PRO A 229 -6.31 -28.88 -11.13
N LEU A 230 -5.63 -28.24 -10.16
CA LEU A 230 -4.64 -28.87 -9.30
C LEU A 230 -5.29 -29.66 -8.16
N GLY A 231 -6.54 -29.43 -7.91
CA GLY A 231 -7.31 -30.11 -6.88
C GLY A 231 -8.71 -29.52 -6.74
N TRP A 232 -9.52 -30.15 -5.92
CA TRP A 232 -10.86 -29.68 -5.60
C TRP A 232 -11.32 -30.12 -4.21
N VAL A 233 -12.33 -29.43 -3.73
CA VAL A 233 -13.13 -29.80 -2.56
C VAL A 233 -14.60 -29.61 -2.90
N CYS A 234 -15.45 -30.50 -2.43
CA CYS A 234 -16.90 -30.29 -2.47
C CYS A 234 -17.57 -30.75 -1.16
N GLY A 235 -18.74 -30.20 -0.94
CA GLY A 235 -19.57 -30.54 0.22
C GLY A 235 -21.00 -30.12 0.00
N HIS A 236 -21.86 -30.59 0.90
CA HIS A 236 -23.28 -30.27 0.91
C HIS A 236 -23.76 -29.90 2.32
N THR A 237 -24.93 -29.29 2.38
CA THR A 237 -25.57 -28.94 3.65
C THR A 237 -26.33 -30.13 4.19
N VAL A 238 -26.07 -30.49 5.46
CA VAL A 238 -26.80 -31.48 6.22
C VAL A 238 -27.65 -30.80 7.28
N THR A 239 -28.90 -31.22 7.42
CA THR A 239 -29.77 -30.76 8.49
C THR A 239 -29.71 -31.74 9.68
N SER A 240 -30.14 -31.31 10.87
CA SER A 240 -30.15 -32.15 12.06
C SER A 240 -31.00 -33.42 11.90
N SER A 241 -32.02 -33.39 11.02
CA SER A 241 -32.87 -34.57 10.71
C SER A 241 -32.14 -35.61 9.86
N GLN A 242 -31.19 -35.20 9.01
CA GLN A 242 -30.44 -36.07 8.09
C GLN A 242 -29.20 -36.70 8.74
N LEU A 243 -28.81 -36.26 9.95
CA LEU A 243 -27.55 -36.69 10.59
C LEU A 243 -27.48 -38.22 10.80
N LEU A 244 -28.58 -38.88 11.14
CA LEU A 244 -28.56 -40.32 11.35
C LEU A 244 -28.25 -41.09 10.05
N GLU A 245 -28.86 -40.67 8.96
CA GLU A 245 -28.63 -41.23 7.63
C GLU A 245 -27.19 -40.95 7.17
N THR A 246 -26.72 -39.71 7.34
CA THR A 246 -25.38 -39.28 6.91
C THR A 246 -24.27 -39.99 7.70
N LEU A 247 -24.41 -40.14 9.00
CA LEU A 247 -23.39 -40.71 9.89
C LEU A 247 -23.50 -42.22 10.08
N GLY A 248 -24.69 -42.79 9.85
CA GLY A 248 -24.95 -44.21 10.06
C GLY A 248 -24.87 -44.68 11.52
N SER A 249 -24.81 -43.74 12.49
CA SER A 249 -24.69 -44.02 13.92
C SER A 249 -25.56 -43.08 14.73
N GLN A 250 -26.38 -43.67 15.63
CA GLN A 250 -27.25 -42.91 16.51
C GLN A 250 -26.46 -42.07 17.52
N ASP A 251 -25.37 -42.63 18.07
CA ASP A 251 -24.52 -41.93 19.05
C ASP A 251 -23.78 -40.76 18.43
N ALA A 252 -23.22 -40.94 17.24
CA ALA A 252 -22.58 -39.86 16.50
C ALA A 252 -23.56 -38.75 16.13
N ALA A 253 -24.77 -39.11 15.66
CA ALA A 253 -25.81 -38.13 15.36
C ALA A 253 -26.28 -37.38 16.61
N ALA A 254 -26.41 -38.07 17.74
CA ALA A 254 -26.74 -37.45 19.03
C ALA A 254 -25.62 -36.54 19.54
N TYR A 255 -24.35 -36.94 19.35
CA TYR A 255 -23.19 -36.09 19.67
C TYR A 255 -23.25 -34.79 18.90
N VAL A 256 -23.35 -34.82 17.56
CA VAL A 256 -23.40 -33.63 16.72
C VAL A 256 -24.59 -32.73 17.05
N ARG A 257 -25.80 -33.31 17.28
CA ARG A 257 -27.00 -32.54 17.68
C ARG A 257 -26.83 -31.77 18.98
N ARG A 258 -26.05 -32.29 19.93
CA ARG A 258 -25.74 -31.57 21.19
C ARG A 258 -24.79 -30.39 21.00
N HIS A 259 -23.99 -30.41 19.95
CA HIS A 259 -22.96 -29.39 19.70
C HIS A 259 -23.39 -28.28 18.71
N THR A 260 -24.46 -28.51 17.92
CA THR A 260 -24.95 -27.53 16.97
C THR A 260 -26.46 -27.53 16.82
N SER A 261 -27.01 -26.31 16.58
CA SER A 261 -28.44 -26.12 16.25
C SER A 261 -28.63 -25.54 14.85
N GLY A 262 -27.53 -25.24 14.10
CA GLY A 262 -27.56 -24.59 12.79
C GLY A 262 -27.34 -25.53 11.62
N ARG A 263 -27.01 -24.96 10.48
CA ARG A 263 -26.63 -25.70 9.28
C ARG A 263 -25.27 -26.37 9.45
N ILE A 264 -25.14 -27.57 8.97
CA ILE A 264 -23.94 -28.40 9.05
C ILE A 264 -23.38 -28.55 7.64
N MET A 265 -22.10 -28.24 7.45
CA MET A 265 -21.36 -28.49 6.22
C MET A 265 -20.79 -29.91 6.29
N MET A 266 -21.21 -30.80 5.42
CA MET A 266 -20.53 -32.08 5.21
C MET A 266 -19.53 -31.92 4.06
N VAL A 267 -18.27 -32.17 4.34
CA VAL A 267 -17.20 -32.18 3.33
C VAL A 267 -17.16 -33.58 2.72
N ASP A 268 -17.56 -33.70 1.45
CA ASP A 268 -17.76 -34.98 0.77
C ASP A 268 -16.49 -35.53 0.13
N SER A 269 -15.70 -34.63 -0.44
CA SER A 269 -14.48 -34.97 -1.18
C SER A 269 -13.47 -33.87 -1.12
N VAL A 270 -12.21 -34.24 -0.85
CA VAL A 270 -11.04 -33.35 -0.93
C VAL A 270 -9.99 -34.07 -1.73
N VAL A 271 -9.57 -33.50 -2.85
CA VAL A 271 -8.59 -34.11 -3.75
C VAL A 271 -7.51 -33.11 -4.13
N SER A 272 -6.27 -33.48 -3.95
CA SER A 272 -5.10 -32.79 -4.50
C SER A 272 -4.48 -33.64 -5.59
N LEU A 273 -4.36 -33.10 -6.78
CA LEU A 273 -3.77 -33.74 -7.95
C LEU A 273 -2.27 -33.42 -8.11
N SER A 274 -1.78 -32.41 -7.40
CA SER A 274 -0.38 -31.99 -7.49
C SER A 274 0.36 -32.34 -6.21
N PRO A 275 1.29 -33.27 -6.23
CA PRO A 275 2.10 -33.61 -5.07
C PRO A 275 3.05 -32.48 -4.66
N GLN A 276 3.30 -31.53 -5.54
CA GLN A 276 4.16 -30.37 -5.29
C GLN A 276 3.47 -29.24 -4.50
N THR A 277 2.13 -29.26 -4.41
CA THR A 277 1.37 -28.25 -3.68
C THR A 277 1.13 -28.70 -2.24
N GLN A 278 2.16 -28.54 -1.41
CA GLN A 278 2.04 -28.86 0.03
C GLN A 278 0.86 -28.10 0.66
N GLY A 279 -0.01 -28.81 1.39
CA GLY A 279 -1.16 -28.22 2.08
C GLY A 279 -2.32 -27.84 1.17
N ALA A 280 -2.38 -28.33 -0.08
CA ALA A 280 -3.48 -28.03 -0.99
C ALA A 280 -4.82 -28.50 -0.43
N CYS A 281 -4.89 -29.68 0.18
CA CYS A 281 -6.12 -30.19 0.81
C CYS A 281 -6.59 -29.25 1.94
N ARG A 282 -5.67 -28.82 2.80
CA ARG A 282 -5.96 -27.85 3.87
C ARG A 282 -6.47 -26.53 3.31
N GLN A 283 -5.82 -25.98 2.27
CA GLN A 283 -6.24 -24.73 1.65
C GLN A 283 -7.63 -24.85 1.01
N LEU A 284 -7.92 -25.94 0.34
CA LEU A 284 -9.23 -26.22 -0.25
C LEU A 284 -10.33 -26.33 0.82
N VAL A 285 -10.10 -27.08 1.90
CA VAL A 285 -11.05 -27.18 3.01
C VAL A 285 -11.21 -25.82 3.68
N ASN A 286 -10.12 -25.11 3.95
CA ASN A 286 -10.15 -23.77 4.53
C ASN A 286 -11.02 -22.80 3.70
N GLU A 287 -10.87 -22.83 2.38
CA GLU A 287 -11.65 -21.99 1.47
C GLU A 287 -13.13 -22.40 1.43
N LEU A 288 -13.44 -23.71 1.42
CA LEU A 288 -14.81 -24.21 1.50
C LEU A 288 -15.50 -23.74 2.78
N LEU A 289 -14.85 -23.92 3.93
CA LEU A 289 -15.39 -23.54 5.23
C LEU A 289 -15.53 -22.03 5.39
N ALA A 290 -14.55 -21.26 4.94
CA ALA A 290 -14.62 -19.80 4.94
C ALA A 290 -15.83 -19.27 4.14
N ARG A 291 -16.11 -19.89 2.98
CA ARG A 291 -17.31 -19.55 2.19
C ARG A 291 -18.60 -20.05 2.80
N SER A 292 -18.57 -21.17 3.51
CA SER A 292 -19.73 -21.73 4.21
C SER A 292 -20.23 -20.84 5.35
N LEU A 293 -19.33 -20.06 5.98
CA LEU A 293 -19.70 -19.07 6.99
C LEU A 293 -20.69 -18.02 6.46
N LYS A 294 -20.62 -17.68 5.16
CA LYS A 294 -21.55 -16.73 4.52
C LYS A 294 -22.97 -17.26 4.39
N THR A 295 -23.16 -18.55 4.53
CA THR A 295 -24.45 -19.25 4.40
C THR A 295 -24.93 -19.85 5.71
N ASP A 296 -24.47 -19.25 6.83
CA ASP A 296 -24.88 -19.56 8.21
C ASP A 296 -24.63 -21.02 8.64
N HIS A 297 -23.58 -21.65 8.10
CA HIS A 297 -23.12 -22.92 8.62
C HIS A 297 -22.42 -22.73 9.96
N THR A 298 -22.83 -23.50 10.94
CA THR A 298 -22.33 -23.37 12.33
C THR A 298 -21.43 -24.53 12.74
N TYR A 299 -21.38 -25.57 11.92
CA TYR A 299 -20.63 -26.79 12.19
C TYR A 299 -20.20 -27.46 10.90
N ALA A 300 -19.06 -28.13 10.92
CA ALA A 300 -18.61 -28.91 9.78
C ALA A 300 -18.21 -30.32 10.17
N LEU A 301 -18.43 -31.26 9.26
CA LEU A 301 -18.06 -32.65 9.31
C LEU A 301 -17.19 -32.99 8.11
N CYS A 302 -16.19 -33.86 8.30
CA CYS A 302 -15.38 -34.40 7.21
C CYS A 302 -15.07 -35.88 7.48
N ARG A 303 -15.23 -36.70 6.44
CA ARG A 303 -14.87 -38.13 6.51
C ARG A 303 -13.48 -38.31 5.88
N CYS A 304 -12.55 -38.91 6.63
CA CYS A 304 -11.14 -39.01 6.21
C CYS A 304 -10.76 -40.31 5.48
N ASN A 305 -11.67 -41.23 5.26
CA ASN A 305 -11.53 -42.50 4.47
C ASN A 305 -10.07 -43.03 4.33
N GLY A 306 -9.32 -43.13 5.44
CA GLY A 306 -7.96 -43.68 5.48
C GLY A 306 -6.82 -42.79 4.93
N THR A 307 -7.06 -41.51 4.64
CA THR A 307 -6.03 -40.60 4.18
C THR A 307 -5.38 -39.86 5.37
N GLU A 308 -4.27 -40.41 5.88
CA GLU A 308 -3.54 -39.88 7.04
C GLU A 308 -3.18 -38.41 6.86
N GLN A 309 -2.73 -38.00 5.67
CA GLN A 309 -2.36 -36.62 5.38
C GLN A 309 -3.56 -35.66 5.59
N LEU A 310 -4.73 -35.97 5.04
CA LEU A 310 -5.92 -35.16 5.20
C LEU A 310 -6.33 -35.06 6.67
N TYR A 311 -6.25 -36.20 7.39
CA TYR A 311 -6.54 -36.25 8.82
C TYR A 311 -5.68 -35.28 9.61
N GLN A 312 -4.36 -35.30 9.41
CA GLN A 312 -3.42 -34.39 10.07
C GLN A 312 -3.63 -32.92 9.68
N GLU A 313 -3.97 -32.64 8.43
CA GLU A 313 -4.27 -31.28 7.98
C GLU A 313 -5.58 -30.74 8.62
N LEU A 314 -6.59 -31.58 8.80
CA LEU A 314 -7.85 -31.22 9.46
C LEU A 314 -7.65 -30.94 10.96
N LEU A 315 -6.81 -31.71 11.65
CA LEU A 315 -6.46 -31.44 13.05
C LEU A 315 -5.84 -30.03 13.21
N GLN A 316 -5.03 -29.59 12.24
CA GLN A 316 -4.48 -28.24 12.23
C GLN A 316 -5.53 -27.15 11.98
N LEU A 317 -6.70 -27.49 11.43
CA LEU A 317 -7.86 -26.60 11.30
C LEU A 317 -8.80 -26.63 12.52
N GLY A 318 -8.44 -27.38 13.56
CA GLY A 318 -9.21 -27.50 14.80
C GLY A 318 -10.25 -28.61 14.80
N PHE A 319 -10.31 -29.46 13.77
CA PHE A 319 -11.19 -30.60 13.77
C PHE A 319 -10.82 -31.62 14.86
N LEU A 320 -11.81 -32.29 15.41
CA LEU A 320 -11.67 -33.39 16.35
C LEU A 320 -12.45 -34.60 15.88
N PRO A 321 -11.97 -35.83 16.14
CA PRO A 321 -12.72 -37.03 15.84
C PRO A 321 -13.99 -37.11 16.67
N ILE A 322 -15.08 -37.63 16.07
CA ILE A 322 -16.33 -37.87 16.76
C ILE A 322 -16.18 -39.13 17.60
N PRO A 323 -16.62 -39.12 18.87
CA PRO A 323 -16.61 -40.33 19.72
C PRO A 323 -17.32 -41.50 19.04
N GLY A 324 -16.66 -42.67 18.99
CA GLY A 324 -17.16 -43.87 18.34
C GLY A 324 -17.04 -43.95 16.82
N GLN A 325 -16.61 -42.86 16.16
CA GLN A 325 -16.35 -42.81 14.70
C GLN A 325 -15.07 -41.97 14.40
N PRO A 326 -13.90 -42.55 14.64
CA PRO A 326 -12.63 -41.80 14.53
C PRO A 326 -12.28 -41.35 13.10
N ASP A 327 -12.91 -41.95 12.08
CA ASP A 327 -12.80 -41.61 10.67
C ASP A 327 -13.60 -40.34 10.28
N ILE A 328 -14.50 -39.87 11.15
CA ILE A 328 -15.29 -38.66 10.97
C ILE A 328 -14.82 -37.59 11.95
N LEU A 329 -14.34 -36.51 11.43
CA LEU A 329 -13.92 -35.35 12.21
C LEU A 329 -14.96 -34.23 12.14
N SER A 330 -15.02 -33.46 13.19
CA SER A 330 -15.98 -32.35 13.33
C SER A 330 -15.34 -31.10 13.88
N VAL A 331 -15.89 -29.93 13.55
CA VAL A 331 -15.42 -28.64 14.04
C VAL A 331 -16.55 -27.64 14.22
N ASP A 332 -16.50 -26.87 15.30
CA ASP A 332 -17.41 -25.75 15.57
C ASP A 332 -17.01 -24.51 14.76
N MET A 333 -17.94 -23.98 13.96
CA MET A 333 -17.76 -22.83 13.08
C MET A 333 -18.40 -21.54 13.60
N ARG A 334 -19.07 -21.54 14.77
CA ARG A 334 -19.80 -20.36 15.29
C ARG A 334 -18.90 -19.19 15.63
N SER A 335 -17.68 -19.45 16.06
CA SER A 335 -16.70 -18.44 16.43
C SER A 335 -15.32 -18.83 15.92
N PRO A 336 -15.10 -18.80 14.61
CA PRO A 336 -13.83 -19.23 14.04
C PRO A 336 -12.69 -18.32 14.48
N MET A 337 -11.52 -18.91 14.67
CA MET A 337 -10.27 -18.18 14.78
C MET A 337 -9.74 -17.92 13.37
N VAL A 338 -9.11 -16.78 13.18
CA VAL A 338 -8.47 -16.42 11.91
C VAL A 338 -6.99 -16.13 12.14
N LEU A 339 -6.15 -16.80 11.37
CA LEU A 339 -4.72 -16.60 11.33
C LEU A 339 -4.31 -16.10 9.95
N ILE A 340 -3.83 -14.87 9.85
CA ILE A 340 -3.22 -14.31 8.64
C ILE A 340 -1.71 -14.42 8.79
N GLN A 341 -1.05 -15.13 7.88
CA GLN A 341 0.39 -15.35 7.91
C GLN A 341 1.08 -14.35 6.98
N ASP A 342 1.56 -13.27 7.56
CA ASP A 342 2.12 -12.13 6.84
C ASP A 342 3.60 -11.83 7.17
N VAL A 343 4.28 -12.74 7.85
CA VAL A 343 5.63 -12.53 8.38
C VAL A 343 6.62 -12.02 7.32
N PHE A 344 6.53 -12.50 6.09
CA PHE A 344 7.39 -12.06 4.99
C PHE A 344 7.14 -10.62 4.52
N LEU A 345 5.94 -10.08 4.73
CA LEU A 345 5.63 -8.67 4.42
C LEU A 345 6.40 -7.71 5.34
N TRP A 346 6.74 -8.16 6.56
CA TRP A 346 7.42 -7.37 7.58
C TRP A 346 8.94 -7.56 7.58
N MET A 347 9.42 -8.62 6.93
CA MET A 347 10.86 -8.87 6.83
C MET A 347 11.53 -7.90 5.85
N LYS A 348 12.71 -7.42 6.25
CA LYS A 348 13.58 -6.59 5.40
C LYS A 348 14.61 -7.46 4.69
N GLU A 349 15.09 -6.98 3.55
CA GLU A 349 16.24 -7.58 2.91
C GLU A 349 17.53 -7.41 3.77
N PRO A 350 18.46 -8.40 3.80
CA PRO A 350 18.46 -9.63 2.98
C PRO A 350 17.64 -10.80 3.57
N LEU A 351 17.08 -10.67 4.78
CA LEU A 351 16.39 -11.77 5.49
C LEU A 351 15.16 -12.29 4.73
N ARG A 352 14.47 -11.42 4.02
CA ARG A 352 13.28 -11.78 3.22
C ARG A 352 13.62 -12.76 2.09
N SER A 353 14.80 -12.61 1.49
CA SER A 353 15.27 -13.43 0.37
C SER A 353 16.09 -14.65 0.82
N ASP A 354 16.37 -14.78 2.12
CA ASP A 354 17.18 -15.87 2.65
C ASP A 354 16.41 -17.20 2.68
N ASP A 355 16.91 -18.21 1.96
CA ASP A 355 16.24 -19.50 1.83
C ASP A 355 16.16 -20.28 3.14
N ALA A 356 17.16 -20.16 4.02
CA ALA A 356 17.16 -20.84 5.32
C ALA A 356 16.06 -20.25 6.23
N ILE A 357 15.89 -18.94 6.21
CA ILE A 357 14.81 -18.24 6.93
C ILE A 357 13.45 -18.63 6.37
N ARG A 358 13.29 -18.64 5.04
CA ARG A 358 12.06 -19.10 4.39
C ARG A 358 11.69 -20.51 4.83
N GLN A 359 12.62 -21.44 4.77
CA GLN A 359 12.41 -22.83 5.21
C GLN A 359 12.06 -22.92 6.70
N ALA A 360 12.70 -22.13 7.57
CA ALA A 360 12.40 -22.09 8.99
C ALA A 360 10.96 -21.60 9.26
N VAL A 361 10.52 -20.55 8.55
CA VAL A 361 9.14 -20.05 8.63
C VAL A 361 8.15 -21.13 8.17
N GLU A 362 8.39 -21.75 7.01
CA GLU A 362 7.51 -22.80 6.50
C GLU A 362 7.40 -24.01 7.45
N LYS A 363 8.49 -24.42 8.09
CA LYS A 363 8.48 -25.47 9.12
C LYS A 363 7.75 -25.06 10.41
N THR A 364 7.71 -23.78 10.72
CA THR A 364 7.09 -23.25 11.93
C THR A 364 5.57 -23.09 11.78
N ARG A 365 5.08 -22.77 10.59
CA ARG A 365 3.66 -22.57 10.30
C ARG A 365 2.76 -23.72 10.72
N PRO A 366 3.03 -25.01 10.41
CA PRO A 366 2.24 -26.12 10.90
C PRO A 366 2.23 -26.23 12.42
N LYS A 367 3.39 -26.01 13.06
CA LYS A 367 3.53 -26.06 14.53
C LYS A 367 2.68 -24.98 15.21
N LEU A 368 2.65 -23.77 14.66
CA LEU A 368 1.81 -22.68 15.16
C LEU A 368 0.32 -23.04 15.05
N ARG A 369 -0.12 -23.57 13.91
CA ARG A 369 -1.51 -24.03 13.74
C ARG A 369 -1.88 -25.13 14.73
N SER A 370 -1.02 -26.14 14.87
CA SER A 370 -1.25 -27.23 15.83
C SER A 370 -1.31 -26.72 17.28
N ALA A 371 -0.45 -25.78 17.66
CA ALA A 371 -0.47 -25.17 18.99
C ALA A 371 -1.77 -24.38 19.23
N LEU A 372 -2.23 -23.60 18.25
CA LEU A 372 -3.50 -22.86 18.35
C LEU A 372 -4.70 -23.79 18.42
N SER A 373 -4.73 -24.86 17.61
CA SER A 373 -5.81 -25.85 17.65
C SER A 373 -5.84 -26.62 18.98
N ALA A 374 -4.68 -26.88 19.59
CA ALA A 374 -4.59 -27.50 20.90
C ALA A 374 -5.07 -26.58 22.04
N LEU A 375 -4.83 -25.27 21.94
CA LEU A 375 -5.33 -24.29 22.91
C LEU A 375 -6.86 -24.11 22.83
N PHE A 376 -7.45 -24.32 21.67
CA PHE A 376 -8.89 -24.13 21.43
C PHE A 376 -9.49 -25.35 20.71
N PRO A 377 -9.56 -26.51 21.37
CA PRO A 377 -9.97 -27.77 20.75
C PRO A 377 -11.40 -27.70 20.21
N GLY A 378 -11.60 -28.24 19.01
CA GLY A 378 -12.92 -28.30 18.36
C GLY A 378 -13.39 -26.97 17.75
N ARG A 379 -12.62 -25.91 17.85
CA ARG A 379 -12.93 -24.58 17.27
C ARG A 379 -12.22 -24.42 15.92
N LEU A 380 -12.95 -23.99 14.90
CA LEU A 380 -12.39 -23.79 13.56
C LEU A 380 -11.26 -22.75 13.58
N LEU A 381 -10.12 -23.12 13.03
CA LEU A 381 -8.98 -22.25 12.73
C LEU A 381 -8.84 -22.04 11.22
N LEU A 382 -9.27 -20.89 10.71
CA LEU A 382 -9.03 -20.47 9.34
C LEU A 382 -7.62 -19.86 9.22
N SER A 383 -6.80 -20.41 8.34
CA SER A 383 -5.42 -19.96 8.15
C SER A 383 -5.20 -19.54 6.70
N PHE A 384 -4.87 -18.26 6.51
CA PHE A 384 -4.61 -17.66 5.21
C PHE A 384 -3.17 -17.17 5.11
N ASP A 385 -2.56 -17.42 3.95
CA ASP A 385 -1.31 -16.76 3.59
C ASP A 385 -1.65 -15.37 3.04
N ALA A 386 -0.91 -14.35 3.49
CA ALA A 386 -1.15 -12.97 3.08
C ALA A 386 -1.07 -12.80 1.55
N GLU A 387 -0.17 -13.52 0.89
CA GLU A 387 -0.04 -13.50 -0.57
C GLU A 387 -1.34 -13.99 -1.27
N THR A 388 -1.90 -15.12 -0.83
CA THR A 388 -3.16 -15.65 -1.39
C THR A 388 -4.33 -14.70 -1.12
N LEU A 389 -4.35 -14.08 0.07
CA LEU A 389 -5.37 -13.10 0.43
C LEU A 389 -5.26 -11.86 -0.46
N ASN A 390 -4.05 -11.33 -0.66
CA ASN A 390 -3.78 -10.19 -1.52
C ASN A 390 -4.23 -10.42 -2.96
N GLN A 391 -3.96 -11.61 -3.50
CA GLN A 391 -4.41 -11.98 -4.85
C GLN A 391 -5.93 -11.98 -4.97
N SER A 392 -6.61 -12.52 -3.96
CA SER A 392 -8.08 -12.50 -3.92
C SER A 392 -8.64 -11.07 -3.85
N LEU A 393 -7.97 -10.19 -3.08
CA LEU A 393 -8.31 -8.77 -3.00
C LEU A 393 -8.10 -8.07 -4.35
N TRP A 394 -6.98 -8.33 -5.03
CA TRP A 394 -6.70 -7.80 -6.36
C TRP A 394 -7.80 -8.13 -7.36
N HIS A 395 -8.18 -9.40 -7.46
CA HIS A 395 -9.24 -9.84 -8.35
C HIS A 395 -10.56 -9.10 -8.07
N LYS A 396 -10.88 -8.92 -6.78
CA LYS A 396 -12.09 -8.17 -6.39
C LYS A 396 -12.01 -6.70 -6.79
N VAL A 397 -10.87 -6.05 -6.54
CA VAL A 397 -10.66 -4.65 -6.94
C VAL A 397 -10.74 -4.49 -8.46
N GLN A 398 -10.10 -5.39 -9.21
CA GLN A 398 -10.15 -5.38 -10.68
C GLN A 398 -11.57 -5.54 -11.20
N ALA A 399 -12.34 -6.47 -10.63
CA ALA A 399 -13.73 -6.69 -11.00
C ALA A 399 -14.60 -5.44 -10.72
N HIS A 400 -14.44 -4.81 -9.55
CA HIS A 400 -15.14 -3.57 -9.22
C HIS A 400 -14.72 -2.40 -10.11
N ASN A 401 -13.45 -2.33 -10.49
CA ASN A 401 -12.91 -1.29 -11.36
C ASN A 401 -13.09 -1.59 -12.85
N GLN A 402 -13.68 -2.74 -13.20
CA GLN A 402 -13.95 -3.17 -14.58
C GLN A 402 -12.68 -3.16 -15.45
N VAL A 403 -11.56 -3.55 -14.90
CA VAL A 403 -10.28 -3.62 -15.60
C VAL A 403 -9.85 -5.05 -15.88
N LEU A 404 -9.01 -5.22 -16.90
CA LEU A 404 -8.50 -6.53 -17.29
C LEU A 404 -7.41 -7.01 -16.31
N ASP A 405 -7.35 -8.31 -16.14
CA ASP A 405 -6.37 -9.03 -15.33
C ASP A 405 -4.94 -8.95 -15.88
N VAL A 406 -4.82 -8.77 -17.18
CA VAL A 406 -3.53 -8.79 -17.90
C VAL A 406 -2.99 -7.37 -18.04
N PRO A 407 -1.68 -7.16 -17.87
CA PRO A 407 -1.06 -5.91 -18.28
C PRO A 407 -1.30 -5.73 -19.77
N ALA A 408 -2.26 -4.89 -20.13
CA ALA A 408 -2.50 -4.58 -21.54
C ALA A 408 -1.31 -3.80 -22.08
N GLY A 409 -0.88 -4.10 -23.30
CA GLY A 409 0.12 -3.29 -24.02
C GLY A 409 -0.34 -1.83 -24.17
N GLN A 410 -1.65 -1.59 -24.16
CA GLN A 410 -2.26 -0.27 -24.02
C GLN A 410 -2.85 -0.11 -22.61
N ARG A 411 -2.33 0.85 -21.86
CA ARG A 411 -2.78 1.16 -20.51
C ARG A 411 -4.14 1.83 -20.55
N ARG A 412 -5.15 1.13 -20.06
CA ARG A 412 -6.49 1.69 -19.89
C ARG A 412 -6.85 1.65 -18.41
N LEU A 413 -6.66 2.78 -17.73
CA LEU A 413 -7.03 2.92 -16.33
C LEU A 413 -8.54 2.81 -16.16
N GLY A 414 -8.97 2.02 -15.18
CA GLY A 414 -10.35 1.98 -14.75
C GLY A 414 -10.79 3.29 -14.08
N PRO A 415 -12.10 3.48 -13.87
CA PRO A 415 -12.67 4.72 -13.35
C PRO A 415 -12.34 4.99 -11.88
N TYR A 416 -12.07 3.95 -11.10
CA TYR A 416 -11.84 4.04 -9.65
C TYR A 416 -10.37 3.93 -9.28
N MET A 417 -10.01 4.39 -8.08
CA MET A 417 -8.71 4.15 -7.51
C MET A 417 -8.79 3.17 -6.34
N CYS A 418 -7.73 2.39 -6.14
CA CYS A 418 -7.57 1.48 -5.02
C CYS A 418 -6.84 2.19 -3.88
N VAL A 419 -7.44 2.15 -2.69
CA VAL A 419 -6.84 2.71 -1.47
C VAL A 419 -6.74 1.62 -0.41
N PRO A 420 -5.62 0.86 -0.39
CA PRO A 420 -5.38 -0.11 0.65
C PRO A 420 -4.99 0.56 1.98
N TYR A 421 -5.36 -0.07 3.09
CA TYR A 421 -4.90 0.31 4.42
C TYR A 421 -3.60 -0.41 4.78
N GLY A 422 -2.62 0.37 5.25
CA GLY A 422 -1.36 -0.19 5.71
C GLY A 422 -0.56 -0.91 4.62
N LYS A 423 0.10 -2.02 4.99
CA LYS A 423 1.02 -2.73 4.10
C LYS A 423 0.37 -3.73 3.16
N ILE A 424 -0.90 -4.03 3.34
CA ILE A 424 -1.59 -4.87 2.37
C ILE A 424 -1.59 -4.16 1.02
N LEU A 425 -1.16 -4.79 -0.03
CA LEU A 425 -0.95 -4.22 -1.37
C LEU A 425 0.02 -3.02 -1.43
N ALA A 426 0.78 -2.71 -0.37
CA ALA A 426 1.62 -1.50 -0.32
C ALA A 426 2.72 -1.49 -1.39
N ASP A 427 3.32 -2.63 -1.68
CA ASP A 427 4.39 -2.81 -2.68
C ASP A 427 3.85 -3.33 -4.02
N GLU A 428 2.56 -3.59 -4.12
CA GLU A 428 1.91 -4.23 -5.24
C GLU A 428 0.87 -3.32 -5.86
N VAL A 429 0.95 -3.12 -7.15
CA VAL A 429 0.03 -2.26 -7.89
C VAL A 429 -1.02 -3.13 -8.57
N VAL A 430 -2.29 -2.90 -8.25
CA VAL A 430 -3.39 -3.54 -8.97
C VAL A 430 -3.33 -3.12 -10.45
N PRO A 431 -3.28 -4.05 -11.40
CA PRO A 431 -3.18 -3.73 -12.82
C PRO A 431 -4.25 -2.74 -13.27
N ASN A 432 -3.86 -1.80 -14.14
CA ASN A 432 -4.76 -0.80 -14.72
C ASN A 432 -5.58 0.01 -13.69
N THR A 433 -5.10 0.09 -12.45
CA THR A 433 -5.76 0.78 -11.35
C THR A 433 -4.80 1.75 -10.68
N VAL A 434 -5.24 2.97 -10.43
CA VAL A 434 -4.49 3.91 -9.59
C VAL A 434 -4.53 3.41 -8.15
N THR A 435 -3.36 3.18 -7.56
CA THR A 435 -3.26 2.67 -6.19
C THR A 435 -2.48 3.64 -5.31
N LYS A 436 -3.04 3.98 -4.14
CA LYS A 436 -2.39 4.86 -3.16
C LYS A 436 -2.74 4.36 -1.76
N THR A 437 -1.73 3.88 -1.05
CA THR A 437 -1.89 3.32 0.30
C THR A 437 -2.13 4.42 1.33
N LEU A 438 -3.03 4.15 2.28
CA LEU A 438 -3.30 4.98 3.44
C LEU A 438 -2.70 4.32 4.68
N HIS A 439 -1.80 5.04 5.35
CA HIS A 439 -1.03 4.54 6.47
C HIS A 439 -1.60 5.08 7.78
N ALA A 440 -2.38 4.23 8.45
CA ALA A 440 -3.01 4.53 9.74
C ALA A 440 -2.77 3.38 10.72
N ASP A 441 -2.39 3.73 11.95
CA ASP A 441 -2.12 2.79 13.02
C ASP A 441 -3.04 3.02 14.22
N LYS A 442 -3.24 1.97 15.02
CA LYS A 442 -3.85 2.07 16.36
C LYS A 442 -2.78 2.48 17.36
N VAL A 443 -2.96 3.62 17.97
CA VAL A 443 -2.13 4.08 19.07
C VAL A 443 -2.91 3.87 20.37
N TYR A 444 -2.44 2.92 21.20
CA TYR A 444 -3.06 2.59 22.47
C TYR A 444 -2.64 3.55 23.56
N GLU A 445 -3.58 3.88 24.45
CA GLU A 445 -3.30 4.58 25.70
C GLU A 445 -2.57 3.65 26.70
N ALA A 446 -2.11 4.21 27.81
CA ALA A 446 -1.37 3.45 28.83
C ALA A 446 -2.15 2.28 29.45
N ASP A 447 -3.49 2.35 29.42
CA ASP A 447 -4.38 1.28 29.90
C ASP A 447 -4.49 0.08 28.92
N MET A 448 -3.98 0.22 27.67
CA MET A 448 -4.06 -0.77 26.60
C MET A 448 -5.50 -1.15 26.18
N GLU A 449 -6.51 -0.45 26.66
CA GLU A 449 -7.92 -0.66 26.33
C GLU A 449 -8.42 0.37 25.34
N ARG A 450 -8.11 1.64 25.59
CA ARG A 450 -8.46 2.76 24.71
C ARG A 450 -7.37 2.97 23.68
N PHE A 451 -7.79 3.36 22.48
CA PHE A 451 -6.86 3.68 21.40
C PHE A 451 -7.44 4.76 20.49
N THR A 452 -6.55 5.44 19.80
CA THR A 452 -6.89 6.39 18.73
C THR A 452 -6.29 5.90 17.41
N ILE A 453 -6.97 6.17 16.31
CA ILE A 453 -6.42 5.93 14.97
C ILE A 453 -5.68 7.20 14.56
N LEU A 454 -4.38 7.07 14.37
CA LEU A 454 -3.48 8.14 13.94
C LEU A 454 -2.72 7.70 12.69
N GLU A 455 -2.01 8.63 12.08
CA GLU A 455 -1.06 8.30 11.03
C GLU A 455 0.04 7.35 11.53
N ALA A 456 0.47 6.42 10.69
CA ALA A 456 1.61 5.56 11.00
C ALA A 456 2.89 6.40 11.14
N PRO A 457 3.84 6.01 12.01
CA PRO A 457 5.07 6.76 12.25
C PRO A 457 5.85 7.07 10.97
N GLY A 458 6.20 8.33 10.78
CA GLY A 458 6.93 8.81 9.60
C GLY A 458 6.07 9.10 8.36
N TYR A 459 4.75 8.96 8.46
CA TYR A 459 3.82 9.33 7.40
C TYR A 459 3.18 10.70 7.66
N SER A 460 2.64 11.31 6.60
CA SER A 460 1.88 12.55 6.73
C SER A 460 0.58 12.34 7.50
N SER A 461 0.01 13.41 8.05
CA SER A 461 -1.28 13.36 8.76
C SER A 461 -2.36 12.67 7.93
N LEU A 462 -3.32 12.02 8.57
CA LEU A 462 -4.41 11.32 7.87
C LEU A 462 -5.15 12.25 6.90
N THR A 463 -5.41 13.50 7.30
CA THR A 463 -5.98 14.52 6.41
C THR A 463 -5.08 14.81 5.20
N GLY A 464 -3.77 14.92 5.40
CA GLY A 464 -2.79 15.11 4.32
C GLY A 464 -2.79 13.93 3.33
N GLN A 465 -2.86 12.70 3.85
CA GLN A 465 -2.96 11.49 3.02
C GLN A 465 -4.26 11.45 2.23
N VAL A 466 -5.41 11.80 2.83
CA VAL A 466 -6.71 11.86 2.14
C VAL A 466 -6.72 12.97 1.09
N ARG A 467 -6.12 14.13 1.33
CA ARG A 467 -5.94 15.19 0.32
C ARG A 467 -5.09 14.72 -0.86
N THR A 468 -4.06 13.93 -0.60
CA THR A 468 -3.29 13.27 -1.66
C THR A 468 -4.18 12.35 -2.51
N ILE A 469 -5.02 11.54 -1.88
CA ILE A 469 -5.99 10.67 -2.57
C ILE A 469 -6.96 11.51 -3.42
N LYS A 470 -7.56 12.56 -2.84
CA LYS A 470 -8.46 13.50 -3.53
C LYS A 470 -7.87 14.09 -4.80
N SER A 471 -6.56 14.36 -4.82
CA SER A 471 -5.90 15.00 -5.96
C SER A 471 -5.94 14.16 -7.24
N PHE A 472 -6.17 12.86 -7.14
CA PHE A 472 -6.38 11.98 -8.30
C PHE A 472 -7.77 12.11 -8.94
N ARG A 473 -8.71 12.81 -8.28
CA ARG A 473 -10.07 13.08 -8.78
C ARG A 473 -10.81 11.83 -9.24
N ARG A 474 -10.70 10.75 -8.46
CA ARG A 474 -11.33 9.46 -8.73
C ARG A 474 -12.07 8.97 -7.51
N PRO A 475 -13.26 8.36 -7.66
CA PRO A 475 -13.89 7.65 -6.56
C PRO A 475 -13.01 6.48 -6.09
N VAL A 476 -13.11 6.16 -4.81
CA VAL A 476 -12.20 5.27 -4.11
C VAL A 476 -12.83 3.89 -3.87
N ILE A 477 -12.04 2.85 -4.09
CA ILE A 477 -12.26 1.51 -3.55
C ILE A 477 -11.32 1.35 -2.36
N LEU A 478 -11.87 1.33 -1.14
CA LEU A 478 -11.09 1.04 0.06
C LEU A 478 -10.80 -0.45 0.14
N VAL A 479 -9.58 -0.83 0.54
CA VAL A 479 -9.17 -2.24 0.65
C VAL A 479 -8.55 -2.49 2.01
N ASP A 480 -9.05 -3.52 2.71
CA ASP A 480 -8.47 -3.98 3.98
C ASP A 480 -8.38 -5.51 3.99
N ASP A 481 -7.45 -6.07 4.74
CA ASP A 481 -7.31 -7.52 4.93
C ASP A 481 -8.36 -8.05 5.90
N LEU A 482 -8.58 -7.34 6.99
CA LEU A 482 -9.47 -7.75 8.07
C LEU A 482 -10.33 -6.58 8.57
N LEU A 483 -11.63 -6.71 8.42
CA LEU A 483 -12.61 -5.83 9.03
C LEU A 483 -13.24 -6.54 10.25
N HIS A 484 -12.68 -6.32 11.44
CA HIS A 484 -13.21 -6.91 12.67
C HIS A 484 -14.27 -6.00 13.31
N TRP A 485 -13.84 -4.85 13.89
CA TRP A 485 -14.71 -3.86 14.52
C TRP A 485 -14.96 -2.62 13.67
N GLY A 486 -14.27 -2.47 12.56
CA GLY A 486 -14.41 -1.32 11.67
C GLY A 486 -13.86 0.01 12.19
N HIS A 487 -13.11 0.01 13.32
CA HIS A 487 -12.63 1.25 13.94
C HIS A 487 -11.84 2.15 13.00
N ARG A 488 -11.01 1.57 12.13
CA ARG A 488 -10.19 2.33 11.17
C ARG A 488 -11.06 3.01 10.11
N ILE A 489 -12.04 2.27 9.57
CA ILE A 489 -12.98 2.82 8.58
C ILE A 489 -13.82 3.92 9.22
N HIS A 490 -14.35 3.67 10.41
CA HIS A 490 -15.16 4.66 11.13
C HIS A 490 -14.38 5.95 11.45
N ALA A 491 -13.13 5.83 11.93
CA ALA A 491 -12.29 6.97 12.24
C ALA A 491 -11.93 7.81 11.00
N LEU A 492 -11.88 7.22 9.82
CA LEU A 492 -11.52 7.90 8.58
C LEU A 492 -12.73 8.42 7.78
N ASP A 493 -13.93 7.92 8.05
CA ASP A 493 -15.15 8.29 7.33
C ASP A 493 -15.39 9.80 7.36
N HIS A 494 -15.25 10.45 8.53
CA HIS A 494 -15.41 11.90 8.64
C HIS A 494 -14.38 12.66 7.78
N ILE A 495 -13.12 12.21 7.73
CA ILE A 495 -12.06 12.86 6.93
C ILE A 495 -12.38 12.72 5.43
N PHE A 496 -12.84 11.55 4.99
CA PHE A 496 -13.25 11.36 3.59
C PHE A 496 -14.44 12.27 3.23
N LYS A 497 -15.43 12.40 4.14
CA LYS A 497 -16.58 13.27 3.96
C LYS A 497 -16.20 14.75 3.94
N GLU A 498 -15.40 15.21 4.89
CA GLU A 498 -14.90 16.60 4.95
C GLU A 498 -14.08 16.98 3.73
N GLU A 499 -13.24 16.09 3.26
CA GLU A 499 -12.43 16.32 2.07
C GLU A 499 -13.19 16.04 0.77
N HIS A 500 -14.48 15.67 0.83
CA HIS A 500 -15.33 15.37 -0.33
C HIS A 500 -14.73 14.28 -1.25
N VAL A 501 -14.19 13.21 -0.66
CA VAL A 501 -13.71 12.04 -1.38
C VAL A 501 -14.80 10.98 -1.43
N GLU A 502 -15.26 10.64 -2.61
CA GLU A 502 -16.29 9.62 -2.81
C GLU A 502 -15.71 8.21 -2.58
N VAL A 503 -16.22 7.51 -1.56
CA VAL A 503 -15.95 6.09 -1.34
C VAL A 503 -17.02 5.26 -2.05
N ARG A 504 -16.64 4.61 -3.15
CA ARG A 504 -17.55 3.82 -4.00
C ARG A 504 -17.85 2.45 -3.42
N SER A 505 -16.85 1.80 -2.87
CA SER A 505 -16.97 0.46 -2.28
C SER A 505 -15.83 0.17 -1.31
N ILE A 506 -16.06 -0.83 -0.46
CA ILE A 506 -15.07 -1.37 0.47
C ILE A 506 -14.87 -2.84 0.13
N VAL A 507 -13.64 -3.23 -0.18
CA VAL A 507 -13.25 -4.62 -0.47
C VAL A 507 -12.44 -5.15 0.70
N VAL A 508 -12.92 -6.21 1.33
CA VAL A 508 -12.32 -6.77 2.53
C VAL A 508 -12.03 -8.25 2.33
N GLY A 509 -10.84 -8.69 2.75
CA GLY A 509 -10.46 -10.09 2.70
C GLY A 509 -11.29 -10.95 3.65
N LEU A 510 -11.35 -10.54 4.90
CA LEU A 510 -12.09 -11.19 5.98
C LEU A 510 -12.94 -10.18 6.73
N MET A 511 -14.17 -10.54 7.01
CA MET A 511 -15.12 -9.67 7.74
C MET A 511 -15.76 -10.42 8.89
N SER A 512 -15.71 -9.85 10.10
CA SER A 512 -16.49 -10.38 11.23
C SER A 512 -17.97 -10.00 11.12
N GLY A 513 -18.83 -10.71 11.85
CA GLY A 513 -20.25 -10.34 11.98
C GLY A 513 -20.44 -8.91 12.48
N GLN A 514 -19.65 -8.50 13.47
CA GLN A 514 -19.66 -7.14 14.02
C GLN A 514 -19.22 -6.08 13.00
N GLY A 515 -18.18 -6.36 12.23
CA GLY A 515 -17.74 -5.48 11.14
C GLY A 515 -18.79 -5.34 10.05
N ARG A 516 -19.49 -6.45 9.70
CA ARG A 516 -20.61 -6.43 8.76
C ARG A 516 -21.76 -5.55 9.28
N ASP A 517 -22.16 -5.77 10.53
CA ASP A 517 -23.28 -5.06 11.13
C ASP A 517 -23.01 -3.55 11.23
N LEU A 518 -21.76 -3.16 11.56
CA LEU A 518 -21.34 -1.76 11.51
C LEU A 518 -21.49 -1.17 10.10
N MET A 519 -21.04 -1.87 9.06
CA MET A 519 -21.13 -1.40 7.67
C MET A 519 -22.56 -1.28 7.13
N LEU A 520 -23.50 -2.05 7.69
CA LEU A 520 -24.93 -1.96 7.33
C LEU A 520 -25.64 -0.79 8.01
N THR A 521 -25.07 -0.23 9.08
CA THR A 521 -25.66 0.88 9.86
C THR A 521 -25.09 2.25 9.48
N GLN A 522 -24.00 2.31 8.73
CA GLN A 522 -23.37 3.52 8.19
C GLN A 522 -23.80 3.79 6.73
#